data_be6a5e6b9ac9b815426afb960082cd21
#
_entry.id   be6a5e6b9ac9b815426afb960082cd21
#
_cell.length_a   1.000
_cell.length_b   1.000
_cell.length_c   1.000
_cell.angle_alpha   90.00
_cell.angle_beta   90.00
_cell.angle_gamma   90.00
#
_symmetry.space_group_name_H-M   'P 1'
#
loop_
_entity.id
_entity.type
_entity.pdbx_description
1 polymer ?
#
loop_
_entity_poly.entity_id
_entity_poly.type
_entity_poly.pdbx_seq_one_letter_code
_entity_poly.pdbx_strand_id
1 'polypeptide(L)'
;RSEKSFLEVFSQDELLTNIMIYLITDTFETASWIYYGRREEVGRVLSKIGKRVEVPTACAVFPKELLPWPPKSYADRLFNIVQWTNMPSGGHFAAMEEPQLLTKDITKFSKRFR
;
A
#
# COMPACT_ATOMS: atom_id res chain seq x y z
N ARG A 1 -4.45 -13.38 -6.63
CA ARG A 1 -3.70 -13.37 -7.90
C ARG A 1 -4.60 -12.82 -8.98
N SER A 2 -4.11 -11.87 -9.79
CA SER A 2 -4.80 -11.41 -10.98
C SER A 2 -5.05 -12.62 -11.89
N GLU A 3 -6.22 -12.74 -12.49
CA GLU A 3 -6.44 -13.69 -13.59
C GLU A 3 -5.63 -13.25 -14.82
N LYS A 4 -5.19 -11.98 -14.82
CA LYS A 4 -4.32 -11.43 -15.85
C LYS A 4 -2.88 -11.89 -15.63
N SER A 5 -2.18 -12.16 -16.70
CA SER A 5 -0.75 -12.40 -16.72
C SER A 5 0.00 -11.16 -16.20
N PHE A 6 1.19 -11.34 -15.63
CA PHE A 6 2.04 -10.24 -15.17
C PHE A 6 2.30 -9.18 -16.26
N LEU A 7 2.54 -9.62 -17.49
CA LEU A 7 2.77 -8.73 -18.64
C LEU A 7 1.50 -8.06 -19.20
N GLU A 8 0.32 -8.50 -18.77
CA GLU A 8 -0.94 -7.81 -19.09
C GLU A 8 -1.23 -6.66 -18.12
N VAL A 9 -0.60 -6.70 -16.94
CA VAL A 9 -0.73 -5.66 -15.91
C VAL A 9 0.38 -4.62 -16.04
N PHE A 10 1.62 -5.07 -16.33
CA PHE A 10 2.80 -4.22 -16.42
C PHE A 10 3.44 -4.34 -17.81
N SER A 11 3.69 -3.22 -18.46
CA SER A 11 4.50 -3.22 -19.69
C SER A 11 5.96 -3.55 -19.40
N GLN A 12 6.68 -4.06 -20.39
CA GLN A 12 8.11 -4.31 -20.28
C GLN A 12 8.89 -3.02 -19.98
N ASP A 13 8.49 -1.91 -20.59
CA ASP A 13 9.16 -0.62 -20.40
C ASP A 13 9.00 -0.09 -18.96
N GLU A 14 7.84 -0.24 -18.36
CA GLU A 14 7.62 0.12 -16.95
C GLU A 14 8.50 -0.70 -16.02
N LEU A 15 8.60 -2.01 -16.25
CA LEU A 15 9.44 -2.91 -15.47
C LEU A 15 10.92 -2.59 -15.62
N LEU A 16 11.39 -2.40 -16.85
CA LEU A 16 12.77 -2.04 -17.13
C LEU A 16 13.11 -0.66 -16.56
N THR A 17 12.21 0.31 -16.69
CA THR A 17 12.39 1.65 -16.12
C THR A 17 12.55 1.57 -14.59
N ASN A 18 11.71 0.79 -13.91
CA ASN A 18 11.83 0.61 -12.47
C ASN A 18 13.17 -0.01 -12.08
N ILE A 19 13.62 -1.05 -12.77
CA ILE A 19 14.93 -1.66 -12.53
C ILE A 19 16.07 -0.65 -12.78
N MET A 20 16.00 0.08 -13.89
CA MET A 20 17.04 1.05 -14.27
C MET A 20 17.15 2.22 -13.28
N ILE A 21 16.06 2.65 -12.66
CA ILE A 21 16.10 3.69 -11.61
C ILE A 21 17.04 3.25 -10.49
N TYR A 22 16.88 2.04 -9.96
CA TYR A 22 17.73 1.52 -8.88
C TYR A 22 19.19 1.33 -9.32
N LEU A 23 19.40 0.86 -10.54
CA LEU A 23 20.75 0.62 -11.08
C LEU A 23 21.51 1.93 -11.32
N ILE A 24 20.88 2.92 -11.97
CA ILE A 24 21.54 4.19 -12.31
C ILE A 24 21.81 5.03 -11.05
N THR A 25 20.92 4.99 -10.08
CA THR A 25 21.06 5.74 -8.83
C THR A 25 21.91 5.02 -7.77
N ASP A 26 22.32 3.77 -8.06
CA ASP A 26 23.08 2.91 -7.11
C ASP A 26 22.36 2.77 -5.74
N THR A 27 21.03 2.63 -5.76
CA THR A 27 20.21 2.62 -4.54
C THR A 27 19.58 1.26 -4.24
N PHE A 28 19.91 0.22 -4.97
CA PHE A 28 19.32 -1.11 -4.78
C PHE A 28 19.62 -1.66 -3.37
N GLU A 29 20.85 -1.54 -2.93
CA GLU A 29 21.27 -2.00 -1.60
C GLU A 29 20.53 -1.24 -0.50
N THR A 30 20.53 0.09 -0.54
CA THR A 30 19.89 0.93 0.47
C THR A 30 18.38 0.75 0.50
N ALA A 31 17.73 0.55 -0.66
CA ALA A 31 16.31 0.24 -0.74
C ALA A 31 15.98 -1.11 -0.08
N SER A 32 16.88 -2.08 -0.16
CA SER A 32 16.71 -3.40 0.47
C SER A 32 16.83 -3.36 1.99
N TRP A 33 17.53 -2.38 2.54
CA TRP A 33 17.74 -2.24 3.99
C TRP A 33 16.45 -2.01 4.78
N ILE A 34 15.39 -1.51 4.15
CA ILE A 34 14.07 -1.36 4.80
C ILE A 34 13.53 -2.70 5.33
N TYR A 35 13.80 -3.78 4.61
CA TYR A 35 13.38 -5.12 5.02
C TYR A 35 14.18 -5.63 6.22
N TYR A 36 15.48 -5.33 6.29
CA TYR A 36 16.31 -5.64 7.43
C TYR A 36 15.89 -4.84 8.66
N GLY A 37 15.81 -3.52 8.54
CA GLY A 37 15.38 -2.63 9.62
C GLY A 37 14.01 -2.99 10.19
N ARG A 38 13.07 -3.37 9.33
CA ARG A 38 11.75 -3.83 9.76
C ARG A 38 11.82 -5.09 10.62
N ARG A 39 12.70 -6.04 10.30
CA ARG A 39 12.86 -7.27 11.12
C ARG A 39 13.38 -6.97 12.51
N GLU A 40 14.32 -6.01 12.63
CA GLU A 40 14.90 -5.61 13.91
C GLU A 40 13.97 -4.74 14.77
N GLU A 41 13.11 -3.91 14.13
CA GLU A 41 12.32 -2.90 14.82
C GLU A 41 10.84 -3.26 15.03
N VAL A 42 10.29 -4.24 14.31
CA VAL A 42 8.84 -4.57 14.35
C VAL A 42 8.31 -4.78 15.77
N GLY A 43 9.07 -5.46 16.62
CA GLY A 43 8.69 -5.65 18.02
C GLY A 43 8.66 -4.36 18.83
N ARG A 44 9.49 -3.36 18.47
CA ARG A 44 9.61 -2.08 19.19
C ARG A 44 8.59 -1.05 18.74
N VAL A 45 8.23 -1.05 17.46
CA VAL A 45 7.27 -0.07 16.89
C VAL A 45 5.85 -0.40 17.32
N LEU A 46 5.43 -1.66 17.23
CA LEU A 46 4.09 -2.07 17.62
C LEU A 46 3.83 -1.93 19.13
N SER A 47 4.85 -2.07 19.98
CA SER A 47 4.73 -1.86 21.41
C SER A 47 4.61 -0.38 21.80
N LYS A 48 5.01 0.54 20.91
CA LYS A 48 4.90 2.00 21.12
C LYS A 48 3.61 2.61 20.60
N ILE A 49 2.79 1.88 19.84
CA ILE A 49 1.46 2.33 19.39
C ILE A 49 0.48 2.19 20.60
N GLY A 50 0.77 2.91 21.70
CA GLY A 50 -0.11 2.97 22.87
C GLY A 50 -1.28 3.94 22.72
N LYS A 51 -1.33 4.71 21.62
CA LYS A 51 -2.39 5.70 21.36
C LYS A 51 -2.93 5.52 19.95
N ARG A 52 -4.25 5.61 19.83
CA ARG A 52 -4.95 5.62 18.55
C ARG A 52 -4.49 6.82 17.72
N VAL A 53 -4.32 6.62 16.42
CA VAL A 53 -4.07 7.69 15.45
C VAL A 53 -5.39 8.39 15.17
N GLU A 54 -5.52 9.66 15.58
CA GLU A 54 -6.78 10.42 15.46
C GLU A 54 -6.92 11.15 14.11
N VAL A 55 -5.86 11.19 13.31
CA VAL A 55 -5.92 11.75 11.94
C VAL A 55 -6.90 10.93 11.12
N PRO A 56 -7.86 11.58 10.42
CA PRO A 56 -8.79 10.89 9.54
C PRO A 56 -8.04 10.01 8.53
N THR A 57 -8.37 8.73 8.51
CA THR A 57 -7.65 7.72 7.73
C THR A 57 -8.60 7.03 6.75
N ALA A 58 -8.16 6.86 5.51
CA ALA A 58 -8.85 6.02 4.53
C ALA A 58 -8.09 4.71 4.32
N CYS A 59 -8.83 3.62 4.15
CA CYS A 59 -8.29 2.33 3.74
C CYS A 59 -8.91 1.90 2.41
N ALA A 60 -8.07 1.75 1.40
CA ALA A 60 -8.39 1.14 0.12
C ALA A 60 -7.96 -0.33 0.17
N VAL A 61 -8.90 -1.22 0.37
CA VAL A 61 -8.66 -2.65 0.63
C VAL A 61 -8.61 -3.41 -0.69
N PHE A 62 -7.41 -3.65 -1.19
CA PHE A 62 -7.19 -4.40 -2.42
C PHE A 62 -7.17 -5.92 -2.14
N PRO A 63 -7.87 -6.74 -2.97
CA PRO A 63 -8.09 -8.16 -2.66
C PRO A 63 -6.83 -9.02 -2.80
N LYS A 64 -5.80 -8.55 -3.51
CA LYS A 64 -4.59 -9.31 -3.84
C LYS A 64 -3.33 -8.76 -3.17
N GLU A 65 -3.51 -8.15 -2.01
CA GLU A 65 -2.40 -7.74 -1.16
C GLU A 65 -1.57 -8.96 -0.69
N LEU A 66 -0.29 -8.75 -0.44
CA LEU A 66 0.64 -9.80 0.02
C LEU A 66 0.25 -10.36 1.39
N LEU A 67 -0.24 -9.50 2.26
CA LEU A 67 -0.69 -9.85 3.60
C LEU A 67 -2.22 -9.69 3.69
N PRO A 68 -2.89 -10.59 4.42
CA PRO A 68 -4.32 -10.44 4.61
C PRO A 68 -4.65 -9.15 5.35
N TRP A 69 -5.67 -8.45 4.89
CA TRP A 69 -6.18 -7.27 5.57
C TRP A 69 -6.79 -7.65 6.92
N PRO A 70 -6.50 -6.87 7.97
CA PRO A 70 -7.19 -7.06 9.25
C PRO A 70 -8.67 -6.68 9.11
N PRO A 71 -9.54 -7.22 9.97
CA PRO A 71 -10.91 -6.74 10.05
C PRO A 71 -10.97 -5.24 10.31
N LYS A 72 -11.93 -4.53 9.71
CA LYS A 72 -12.12 -3.08 9.95
C LYS A 72 -12.21 -2.75 11.44
N SER A 73 -12.92 -3.56 12.21
CA SER A 73 -13.06 -3.37 13.66
C SER A 73 -11.74 -3.39 14.44
N TYR A 74 -10.73 -4.12 13.92
CA TYR A 74 -9.39 -4.08 14.49
C TYR A 74 -8.65 -2.80 14.09
N ALA A 75 -8.73 -2.42 12.81
CA ALA A 75 -8.12 -1.19 12.31
C ALA A 75 -8.70 0.07 13.00
N ASP A 76 -9.99 0.10 13.28
CA ASP A 76 -10.68 1.20 14.01
C ASP A 76 -10.14 1.42 15.44
N ARG A 77 -9.53 0.41 16.04
CA ARG A 77 -8.90 0.53 17.37
C ARG A 77 -7.59 1.30 17.32
N LEU A 78 -6.91 1.26 16.18
CA LEU A 78 -5.60 1.86 15.99
C LEU A 78 -5.65 3.18 15.24
N PHE A 79 -6.64 3.34 14.35
CA PHE A 79 -6.76 4.48 13.45
C PHE A 79 -8.19 5.06 13.47
N ASN A 80 -8.31 6.34 13.18
CA ASN A 80 -9.58 7.00 12.92
C ASN A 80 -10.05 6.71 11.48
N ILE A 81 -10.64 5.54 11.26
CA ILE A 81 -11.07 5.10 9.92
C ILE A 81 -12.37 5.77 9.53
N VAL A 82 -12.28 6.78 8.67
CA VAL A 82 -13.43 7.52 8.14
C VAL A 82 -13.88 7.04 6.76
N GLN A 83 -13.04 6.24 6.08
CA GLN A 83 -13.38 5.59 4.82
C GLN A 83 -12.74 4.20 4.77
N TRP A 84 -13.54 3.22 4.39
CA TRP A 84 -13.11 1.83 4.18
C TRP A 84 -13.73 1.34 2.88
N THR A 85 -12.91 1.14 1.85
CA THR A 85 -13.37 0.77 0.51
C THR A 85 -12.81 -0.59 0.13
N ASN A 86 -13.69 -1.59 -0.01
CA ASN A 86 -13.28 -2.88 -0.59
C ASN A 86 -13.18 -2.71 -2.10
N MET A 87 -11.99 -2.90 -2.64
CA MET A 87 -11.71 -2.77 -4.06
C MET A 87 -12.08 -4.06 -4.81
N PRO A 88 -12.60 -3.97 -6.04
CA PRO A 88 -12.98 -5.15 -6.81
C PRO A 88 -11.80 -5.94 -7.38
N SER A 89 -10.66 -5.26 -7.61
CA SER A 89 -9.44 -5.83 -8.22
C SER A 89 -8.21 -5.09 -7.75
N GLY A 90 -7.02 -5.61 -8.09
CA GLY A 90 -5.73 -5.04 -7.74
C GLY A 90 -5.10 -5.64 -6.48
N GLY A 91 -3.82 -5.32 -6.26
CA GLY A 91 -2.99 -5.89 -5.19
C GLY A 91 -2.01 -4.89 -4.60
N HIS A 92 -0.80 -5.38 -4.35
CA HIS A 92 0.24 -4.65 -3.63
C HIS A 92 0.69 -3.35 -4.32
N PHE A 93 0.77 -3.38 -5.63
CA PHE A 93 1.15 -2.20 -6.43
C PHE A 93 -0.08 -1.48 -6.99
N ALA A 94 -1.04 -1.21 -6.13
CA ALA A 94 -2.35 -0.67 -6.48
C ALA A 94 -2.31 0.56 -7.42
N ALA A 95 -1.32 1.44 -7.27
CA ALA A 95 -1.15 2.62 -8.12
C ALA A 95 -0.78 2.25 -9.57
N MET A 96 -0.08 1.15 -9.77
CA MET A 96 0.29 0.64 -11.10
C MET A 96 -0.78 -0.32 -11.64
N GLU A 97 -1.32 -1.17 -10.79
CA GLU A 97 -2.29 -2.21 -11.18
C GLU A 97 -3.67 -1.63 -11.47
N GLU A 98 -4.14 -0.69 -10.65
CA GLU A 98 -5.50 -0.13 -10.68
C GLU A 98 -5.49 1.39 -10.39
N PRO A 99 -4.78 2.20 -11.21
CA PRO A 99 -4.60 3.63 -10.95
C PRO A 99 -5.92 4.40 -10.88
N GLN A 100 -6.91 4.01 -11.69
CA GLN A 100 -8.21 4.66 -11.74
C GLN A 100 -9.04 4.41 -10.49
N LEU A 101 -9.04 3.17 -9.98
CA LEU A 101 -9.73 2.81 -8.74
C LEU A 101 -9.12 3.56 -7.55
N LEU A 102 -7.81 3.55 -7.44
CA LEU A 102 -7.09 4.22 -6.36
C LEU A 102 -7.32 5.74 -6.41
N THR A 103 -7.16 6.37 -7.59
CA THR A 103 -7.38 7.82 -7.76
C THR A 103 -8.81 8.24 -7.39
N LYS A 104 -9.81 7.45 -7.80
CA LYS A 104 -11.22 7.70 -7.45
C LYS A 104 -11.44 7.65 -5.94
N ASP A 105 -10.84 6.69 -5.26
CA ASP A 105 -10.99 6.52 -3.82
C ASP A 105 -10.28 7.64 -3.04
N ILE A 106 -9.07 8.03 -3.43
CA ILE A 106 -8.34 9.18 -2.88
C ILE A 106 -9.13 10.47 -3.09
N THR A 107 -9.69 10.68 -4.28
CA THR A 107 -10.53 11.85 -4.58
C THR A 107 -11.78 11.89 -3.72
N LYS A 108 -12.43 10.76 -3.50
CA LYS A 108 -13.59 10.64 -2.60
C LYS A 108 -13.22 10.98 -1.16
N PHE A 109 -12.07 10.51 -0.70
CA PHE A 109 -11.57 10.81 0.64
C PHE A 109 -11.26 12.29 0.81
N SER A 110 -10.50 12.89 -0.11
CA SER A 110 -10.08 14.29 -0.04
C SER A 110 -11.24 15.29 -0.06
N LYS A 111 -12.34 14.98 -0.73
CA LYS A 111 -13.56 15.82 -0.77
C LYS A 111 -14.21 16.02 0.60
N ARG A 112 -13.90 15.19 1.60
CA ARG A 112 -14.43 15.32 2.97
C ARG A 112 -13.81 16.47 3.76
N PHE A 113 -12.68 17.01 3.27
CA PHE A 113 -11.87 18.02 3.96
C PHE A 113 -11.76 19.35 3.19
N ARG A 114 -12.60 19.50 2.18
CA ARG A 114 -12.73 20.76 1.40
C ARG A 114 -13.97 21.51 1.79
#